data_952bf773a37331346de32e0dc852eb61
#
_entry.id   952bf773a37331346de32e0dc852eb61
#
_cell.length_a   1.000
_cell.length_b   1.000
_cell.length_c   1.000
_cell.angle_alpha   90.00
_cell.angle_beta   90.00
_cell.angle_gamma   90.00
#
_symmetry.space_group_name_H-M   'P 1'
#
loop_
_entity.id
_entity.type
_entity.pdbx_description
1 polymer ?
#
loop_
_entity_poly.entity_id
_entity_poly.type
_entity_poly.pdbx_seq_one_letter_code
_entity_poly.pdbx_strand_id
1 'polypeptide(L)'
;MALTLASAADLLKEHHLLREIIQGDVWTDDPARIASADEPFAGITYDTRKVTPGTLLCCKGQFKAEYLNGIDEAGLAAYVAETEYSAATATPGLIVNDARKAMSLLSAAFYGYPQNELTVIGVTGTKGKTTTSYFTQALINAVSGGKAALFSSVDNCLDGHTYVESDLTTPESMDAFRMMREAADNGMKYLVMEVSSQAYKVDRVYGLTFDVAAFLNISPDHISPIEHPTFEDYLYCKRQIIVNAKSLVLGADSLHADLLREDAEAAGIGVTTFALHDADN
;
A
#
# COMPACT_ATOMS: atom_id res chain seq x y z
N MET A 1 -13.97 3.46 -13.75
CA MET A 1 -15.24 4.01 -13.17
C MET A 1 -14.90 4.75 -11.90
N ALA A 2 -15.65 5.80 -11.54
CA ALA A 2 -15.44 6.49 -10.27
C ALA A 2 -15.85 5.58 -9.11
N LEU A 3 -15.14 5.63 -7.99
CA LEU A 3 -15.46 4.88 -6.78
C LEU A 3 -16.71 5.46 -6.11
N THR A 4 -17.70 4.62 -5.82
CA THR A 4 -18.93 4.94 -5.09
C THR A 4 -19.02 4.08 -3.83
N LEU A 5 -19.96 4.36 -2.93
CA LEU A 5 -20.19 3.51 -1.77
C LEU A 5 -20.58 2.08 -2.20
N ALA A 6 -21.40 1.93 -3.24
CA ALA A 6 -21.79 0.63 -3.77
C ALA A 6 -20.58 -0.16 -4.28
N SER A 7 -19.77 0.44 -5.16
CA SER A 7 -18.57 -0.23 -5.69
C SER A 7 -17.50 -0.47 -4.63
N ALA A 8 -17.38 0.40 -3.62
CA ALA A 8 -16.52 0.20 -2.46
C ALA A 8 -16.96 -1.00 -1.61
N ALA A 9 -18.27 -1.11 -1.34
CA ALA A 9 -18.83 -2.25 -0.60
C ALA A 9 -18.61 -3.57 -1.34
N ASP A 10 -18.82 -3.60 -2.66
CA ASP A 10 -18.62 -4.80 -3.48
C ASP A 10 -17.15 -5.22 -3.50
N LEU A 11 -16.21 -4.27 -3.67
CA LEU A 11 -14.78 -4.54 -3.60
C LEU A 11 -14.37 -5.11 -2.23
N LEU A 12 -14.88 -4.53 -1.15
CA LEU A 12 -14.58 -5.00 0.20
C LEU A 12 -15.19 -6.37 0.50
N LYS A 13 -16.37 -6.70 -0.07
CA LYS A 13 -16.97 -8.05 0.00
C LYS A 13 -16.14 -9.08 -0.75
N GLU A 14 -15.69 -8.77 -1.96
CA GLU A 14 -14.83 -9.65 -2.76
C GLU A 14 -13.57 -10.06 -2.01
N HIS A 15 -13.02 -9.13 -1.22
CA HIS A 15 -11.85 -9.37 -0.38
C HIS A 15 -12.18 -9.83 1.06
N HIS A 16 -13.42 -10.18 1.36
CA HIS A 16 -13.89 -10.62 2.69
C HIS A 16 -13.59 -9.62 3.82
N LEU A 17 -13.55 -8.33 3.51
CA LEU A 17 -13.28 -7.26 4.46
C LEU A 17 -14.56 -6.57 4.97
N LEU A 18 -15.61 -6.45 4.16
CA LEU A 18 -16.84 -5.82 4.59
C LEU A 18 -17.56 -6.70 5.61
N ARG A 19 -17.95 -6.10 6.74
CA ARG A 19 -18.84 -6.71 7.72
C ARG A 19 -20.27 -6.25 7.48
N GLU A 20 -20.50 -4.95 7.43
CA GLU A 20 -21.81 -4.32 7.32
C GLU A 20 -21.68 -2.86 6.87
N ILE A 21 -22.78 -2.29 6.44
CA ILE A 21 -22.95 -0.85 6.17
C ILE A 21 -23.97 -0.33 7.19
N ILE A 22 -23.62 0.74 7.90
CA ILE A 22 -24.46 1.32 8.94
C ILE A 22 -24.74 2.77 8.61
N GLN A 23 -26.02 3.16 8.60
CA GLN A 23 -26.45 4.57 8.52
C GLN A 23 -27.69 4.78 9.38
N GLY A 24 -27.54 5.49 10.49
CA GLY A 24 -28.62 5.63 11.46
C GLY A 24 -29.13 4.26 11.94
N ASP A 25 -30.42 4.00 11.76
CA ASP A 25 -31.06 2.72 12.12
C ASP A 25 -30.94 1.64 11.01
N VAL A 26 -30.32 1.96 9.88
CA VAL A 26 -30.11 1.00 8.78
C VAL A 26 -28.82 0.24 9.00
N TRP A 27 -28.93 -1.08 9.16
CA TRP A 27 -27.83 -2.03 9.24
C TRP A 27 -28.01 -3.05 8.11
N THR A 28 -27.07 -3.14 7.21
CA THR A 28 -27.20 -3.95 5.99
C THR A 28 -25.85 -4.31 5.42
N ASP A 29 -25.80 -5.34 4.60
CA ASP A 29 -24.70 -5.64 3.69
C ASP A 29 -25.03 -5.27 2.24
N ASP A 30 -26.27 -4.84 1.97
CA ASP A 30 -26.73 -4.42 0.65
C ASP A 30 -26.61 -2.89 0.49
N PRO A 31 -25.67 -2.39 -0.34
CA PRO A 31 -25.48 -0.96 -0.54
C PRO A 31 -26.71 -0.27 -1.17
N ALA A 32 -27.57 -0.99 -1.89
CA ALA A 32 -28.78 -0.43 -2.50
C ALA A 32 -29.78 0.13 -1.47
N ARG A 33 -29.61 -0.19 -0.20
CA ARG A 33 -30.41 0.37 0.91
C ARG A 33 -29.92 1.76 1.37
N ILE A 34 -28.81 2.23 0.84
CA ILE A 34 -28.24 3.56 1.15
C ILE A 34 -28.54 4.48 -0.05
N ALA A 35 -29.24 5.58 0.21
CA ALA A 35 -29.73 6.46 -0.86
C ALA A 35 -28.60 7.07 -1.73
N SER A 36 -27.43 7.35 -1.14
CA SER A 36 -26.25 7.92 -1.82
C SER A 36 -25.27 6.88 -2.32
N ALA A 37 -25.65 5.59 -2.39
CA ALA A 37 -24.71 4.50 -2.69
C ALA A 37 -24.03 4.61 -4.04
N ASP A 38 -24.67 5.19 -5.03
CA ASP A 38 -24.16 5.35 -6.40
C ASP A 38 -23.49 6.71 -6.65
N GLU A 39 -23.49 7.61 -5.68
CA GLU A 39 -22.79 8.89 -5.80
C GLU A 39 -21.28 8.70 -5.76
N PRO A 40 -20.52 9.27 -6.73
CA PRO A 40 -19.08 9.12 -6.76
C PRO A 40 -18.43 9.92 -5.65
N PHE A 41 -17.46 9.31 -4.96
CA PHE A 41 -16.62 10.05 -4.02
C PHE A 41 -15.76 11.08 -4.76
N ALA A 42 -15.75 12.32 -4.25
CA ALA A 42 -14.92 13.41 -4.78
C ALA A 42 -13.48 13.34 -4.23
N GLY A 43 -13.28 12.68 -3.11
CA GLY A 43 -11.97 12.55 -2.47
C GLY A 43 -11.89 11.33 -1.56
N ILE A 44 -10.67 10.96 -1.20
CA ILE A 44 -10.38 9.93 -0.21
C ILE A 44 -9.29 10.45 0.73
N THR A 45 -9.44 10.22 2.03
CA THR A 45 -8.44 10.64 3.04
C THR A 45 -8.46 9.74 4.28
N TYR A 46 -7.38 9.75 5.04
CA TYR A 46 -7.31 9.21 6.42
C TYR A 46 -7.05 10.32 7.46
N ASP A 47 -7.08 11.59 7.05
CA ASP A 47 -6.91 12.77 7.90
C ASP A 47 -8.20 13.58 7.93
N THR A 48 -8.88 13.64 9.09
CA THR A 48 -10.15 14.36 9.25
C THR A 48 -10.07 15.84 8.89
N ARG A 49 -8.87 16.45 9.01
CA ARG A 49 -8.63 17.87 8.65
C ARG A 49 -8.65 18.13 7.14
N LYS A 50 -8.56 17.07 6.34
CA LYS A 50 -8.56 17.12 4.86
C LYS A 50 -9.90 16.72 4.26
N VAL A 51 -10.93 16.53 5.09
CA VAL A 51 -12.28 16.21 4.61
C VAL A 51 -12.86 17.44 3.91
N THR A 52 -13.41 17.21 2.74
CA THR A 52 -14.13 18.18 1.89
C THR A 52 -15.40 17.52 1.38
N PRO A 53 -16.37 18.26 0.81
CA PRO A 53 -17.61 17.67 0.32
C PRO A 53 -17.39 16.49 -0.63
N GLY A 54 -18.06 15.38 -0.35
CA GLY A 54 -17.95 14.13 -1.13
C GLY A 54 -16.77 13.23 -0.77
N THR A 55 -16.07 13.47 0.36
CA THR A 55 -14.92 12.68 0.79
C THR A 55 -15.33 11.35 1.41
N LEU A 56 -14.59 10.27 1.07
CA LEU A 56 -14.51 9.01 1.81
C LEU A 56 -13.38 9.08 2.84
N LEU A 57 -13.69 8.92 4.12
CA LEU A 57 -12.71 8.94 5.22
C LEU A 57 -12.34 7.52 5.68
N CYS A 58 -11.07 7.17 5.70
CA CYS A 58 -10.56 5.92 6.26
C CYS A 58 -10.09 6.12 7.71
N CYS A 59 -10.84 5.59 8.66
CA CYS A 59 -10.56 5.67 10.09
C CYS A 59 -9.62 4.52 10.49
N LYS A 60 -8.30 4.71 10.39
CA LYS A 60 -7.29 3.68 10.66
C LYS A 60 -6.59 3.84 12.01
N GLY A 61 -6.09 2.74 12.55
CA GLY A 61 -5.28 2.74 13.77
C GLY A 61 -6.10 3.10 15.02
N GLN A 62 -5.51 3.90 15.91
CA GLN A 62 -6.19 4.34 17.15
C GLN A 62 -7.14 5.52 16.88
N PHE A 63 -8.07 5.35 15.95
CA PHE A 63 -9.03 6.39 15.61
C PHE A 63 -10.06 6.57 16.74
N LYS A 64 -10.44 7.81 17.04
CA LYS A 64 -11.39 8.13 18.10
C LYS A 64 -12.60 8.86 17.55
N ALA A 65 -13.79 8.56 18.10
CA ALA A 65 -15.05 9.19 17.72
C ALA A 65 -15.00 10.73 17.77
N GLU A 66 -14.27 11.29 18.73
CA GLU A 66 -14.11 12.75 18.86
C GLU A 66 -13.48 13.46 17.64
N TYR A 67 -12.75 12.70 16.80
CA TYR A 67 -12.16 13.23 15.56
C TYR A 67 -13.20 13.47 14.48
N LEU A 68 -14.43 12.96 14.66
CA LEU A 68 -15.56 13.18 13.76
C LEU A 68 -16.41 14.39 14.15
N ASN A 69 -16.05 15.14 15.20
CA ASN A 69 -16.80 16.33 15.58
C ASN A 69 -16.79 17.37 14.45
N GLY A 70 -17.96 17.78 13.97
CA GLY A 70 -18.12 18.75 12.88
C GLY A 70 -17.84 18.17 11.49
N ILE A 71 -17.70 16.86 11.35
CA ILE A 71 -17.33 16.22 10.08
C ILE A 71 -18.46 16.26 9.05
N ASP A 72 -19.72 16.24 9.52
CA ASP A 72 -20.90 16.30 8.65
C ASP A 72 -21.00 17.68 7.98
N GLU A 73 -20.68 18.76 8.71
CA GLU A 73 -20.63 20.11 8.15
C GLU A 73 -19.47 20.29 7.14
N ALA A 74 -18.40 19.51 7.28
CA ALA A 74 -17.31 19.47 6.30
C ALA A 74 -17.70 18.71 5.02
N GLY A 75 -18.85 18.03 5.01
CA GLY A 75 -19.39 17.34 3.85
C GLY A 75 -18.84 15.92 3.64
N LEU A 76 -18.53 15.22 4.73
CA LEU A 76 -18.20 13.79 4.65
C LEU A 76 -19.28 13.03 3.90
N ALA A 77 -18.89 12.17 2.93
CA ALA A 77 -19.85 11.33 2.20
C ALA A 77 -20.02 9.95 2.83
N ALA A 78 -18.92 9.35 3.32
CA ALA A 78 -18.91 8.07 4.01
C ALA A 78 -17.62 7.90 4.80
N TYR A 79 -17.62 6.94 5.74
CA TYR A 79 -16.38 6.52 6.41
C TYR A 79 -16.17 5.00 6.33
N VAL A 80 -14.92 4.57 6.48
CA VAL A 80 -14.50 3.17 6.59
C VAL A 80 -13.83 2.97 7.93
N ALA A 81 -14.28 2.01 8.73
CA ALA A 81 -13.74 1.78 10.08
C ALA A 81 -13.94 0.33 10.55
N GLU A 82 -13.19 -0.08 11.55
CA GLU A 82 -13.40 -1.36 12.25
C GLU A 82 -14.52 -1.28 13.31
N THR A 83 -14.88 -0.06 13.70
CA THR A 83 -15.91 0.25 14.70
C THR A 83 -16.92 1.22 14.11
N GLU A 84 -18.19 1.07 14.43
CA GLU A 84 -19.24 2.01 14.03
C GLU A 84 -19.14 3.33 14.80
N TYR A 85 -19.49 4.42 14.13
CA TYR A 85 -19.49 5.78 14.68
C TYR A 85 -20.81 6.52 14.47
N SER A 86 -21.93 5.81 14.36
CA SER A 86 -23.27 6.38 14.12
C SER A 86 -23.72 7.41 15.17
N ALA A 87 -23.15 7.35 16.37
CA ALA A 87 -23.40 8.37 17.41
C ALA A 87 -22.63 9.70 17.15
N ALA A 88 -21.60 9.70 16.29
CA ALA A 88 -20.74 10.85 16.02
C ALA A 88 -20.97 11.48 14.64
N THR A 89 -21.56 10.74 13.69
CA THR A 89 -21.85 11.21 12.32
C THR A 89 -23.12 10.54 11.79
N ALA A 90 -23.87 11.25 10.97
CA ALA A 90 -25.04 10.74 10.25
C ALA A 90 -24.69 10.08 8.90
N THR A 91 -23.42 10.18 8.47
CA THR A 91 -22.97 9.61 7.19
C THR A 91 -22.87 8.08 7.25
N PRO A 92 -23.04 7.37 6.12
CA PRO A 92 -22.91 5.92 6.09
C PRO A 92 -21.48 5.47 6.42
N GLY A 93 -21.38 4.41 7.25
CA GLY A 93 -20.12 3.75 7.58
C GLY A 93 -20.02 2.38 6.92
N LEU A 94 -18.92 2.14 6.20
CA LEU A 94 -18.49 0.81 5.76
C LEU A 94 -17.70 0.17 6.90
N ILE A 95 -18.29 -0.75 7.63
CA ILE A 95 -17.66 -1.40 8.77
C ILE A 95 -16.91 -2.63 8.29
N VAL A 96 -15.62 -2.69 8.59
CA VAL A 96 -14.69 -3.66 8.03
C VAL A 96 -13.95 -4.46 9.09
N ASN A 97 -13.37 -5.59 8.70
CA ASN A 97 -12.54 -6.41 9.58
C ASN A 97 -11.13 -5.81 9.80
N ASP A 98 -10.65 -5.02 8.81
CA ASP A 98 -9.31 -4.44 8.81
C ASP A 98 -9.34 -3.12 8.01
N ALA A 99 -9.24 -2.00 8.71
CA ALA A 99 -9.33 -0.67 8.10
C ALA A 99 -8.09 -0.33 7.25
N ARG A 100 -6.92 -0.90 7.53
CA ARG A 100 -5.70 -0.65 6.75
C ARG A 100 -5.75 -1.37 5.41
N LYS A 101 -6.16 -2.64 5.39
CA LYS A 101 -6.37 -3.39 4.14
C LYS A 101 -7.48 -2.78 3.31
N ALA A 102 -8.59 -2.40 3.93
CA ALA A 102 -9.67 -1.69 3.27
C ALA A 102 -9.19 -0.38 2.64
N MET A 103 -8.44 0.45 3.39
CA MET A 103 -7.85 1.69 2.89
C MET A 103 -6.96 1.44 1.66
N SER A 104 -6.14 0.40 1.68
CA SER A 104 -5.26 0.08 0.56
C SER A 104 -6.05 -0.25 -0.71
N LEU A 105 -7.02 -1.15 -0.64
CA LEU A 105 -7.86 -1.54 -1.79
C LEU A 105 -8.68 -0.37 -2.32
N LEU A 106 -9.33 0.39 -1.42
CA LEU A 106 -10.16 1.52 -1.81
C LEU A 106 -9.32 2.65 -2.42
N SER A 107 -8.09 2.86 -1.94
CA SER A 107 -7.18 3.84 -2.53
C SER A 107 -6.74 3.42 -3.92
N ALA A 108 -6.38 2.13 -4.13
CA ALA A 108 -6.06 1.62 -5.46
C ALA A 108 -7.23 1.85 -6.43
N ALA A 109 -8.45 1.53 -6.02
CA ALA A 109 -9.66 1.72 -6.83
C ALA A 109 -9.96 3.20 -7.10
N PHE A 110 -9.86 4.06 -6.07
CA PHE A 110 -10.11 5.50 -6.20
C PHE A 110 -9.16 6.16 -7.20
N TYR A 111 -7.87 5.80 -7.16
CA TYR A 111 -6.85 6.30 -8.09
C TYR A 111 -6.78 5.53 -9.42
N GLY A 112 -7.74 4.64 -9.70
CA GLY A 112 -7.87 3.94 -10.99
C GLY A 112 -6.82 2.86 -11.21
N TYR A 113 -6.34 2.20 -10.14
CA TYR A 113 -5.35 1.12 -10.19
C TYR A 113 -4.05 1.48 -10.91
N PRO A 114 -3.36 2.56 -10.52
CA PRO A 114 -2.19 3.07 -11.23
C PRO A 114 -1.03 2.08 -11.27
N GLN A 115 -0.95 1.15 -10.33
CA GLN A 115 0.03 0.06 -10.33
C GLN A 115 -0.06 -0.83 -11.59
N ASN A 116 -1.20 -0.87 -12.28
CA ASN A 116 -1.36 -1.65 -13.52
C ASN A 116 -0.81 -0.93 -14.75
N GLU A 117 -0.48 0.37 -14.63
CA GLU A 117 0.10 1.19 -15.68
C GLU A 117 1.62 1.31 -15.57
N LEU A 118 2.18 0.84 -14.45
CA LEU A 118 3.59 0.89 -14.10
C LEU A 118 4.17 -0.52 -13.98
N THR A 119 5.43 -0.70 -14.35
CA THR A 119 6.22 -1.87 -13.92
C THR A 119 6.77 -1.56 -12.53
N VAL A 120 6.30 -2.27 -11.51
CA VAL A 120 6.62 -1.97 -10.11
C VAL A 120 7.73 -2.89 -9.61
N ILE A 121 8.84 -2.29 -9.17
CA ILE A 121 10.02 -2.96 -8.65
C ILE A 121 10.13 -2.67 -7.15
N GLY A 122 9.97 -3.71 -6.32
CA GLY A 122 10.08 -3.60 -4.86
C GLY A 122 11.47 -4.02 -4.39
N VAL A 123 12.13 -3.18 -3.61
CA VAL A 123 13.47 -3.46 -3.05
C VAL A 123 13.38 -3.60 -1.53
N THR A 124 13.68 -4.79 -1.01
CA THR A 124 13.76 -5.05 0.43
C THR A 124 15.14 -5.55 0.85
N GLY A 125 15.40 -5.50 2.13
CA GLY A 125 16.64 -5.93 2.76
C GLY A 125 16.85 -5.20 4.10
N THR A 126 17.74 -5.68 4.92
CA THR A 126 18.15 -4.96 6.14
C THR A 126 18.94 -3.71 5.73
N LYS A 127 19.93 -3.88 4.87
CA LYS A 127 20.81 -2.79 4.40
C LYS A 127 20.81 -2.71 2.87
N GLY A 128 21.13 -1.54 2.34
CA GLY A 128 21.36 -1.33 0.90
C GLY A 128 20.11 -0.98 0.09
N LYS A 129 18.90 -0.98 0.65
CA LYS A 129 17.66 -0.67 -0.08
C LYS A 129 17.75 0.65 -0.84
N THR A 130 18.06 1.73 -0.17
CA THR A 130 18.14 3.08 -0.74
C THR A 130 19.14 3.15 -1.88
N THR A 131 20.37 2.69 -1.63
CA THR A 131 21.42 2.68 -2.66
C THR A 131 21.00 1.88 -3.89
N THR A 132 20.45 0.68 -3.68
CA THR A 132 19.98 -0.17 -4.79
C THR A 132 18.82 0.48 -5.53
N SER A 133 17.88 1.10 -4.84
CA SER A 133 16.72 1.76 -5.46
C SER A 133 17.17 2.93 -6.35
N TYR A 134 18.09 3.79 -5.88
CA TYR A 134 18.62 4.88 -6.68
C TYR A 134 19.41 4.40 -7.91
N PHE A 135 20.29 3.39 -7.77
CA PHE A 135 21.00 2.83 -8.91
C PHE A 135 20.05 2.18 -9.90
N THR A 136 19.03 1.44 -9.42
CA THR A 136 18.04 0.81 -10.29
C THR A 136 17.25 1.87 -11.06
N GLN A 137 16.78 2.92 -10.40
CA GLN A 137 16.11 4.04 -11.06
C GLN A 137 17.01 4.70 -12.10
N ALA A 138 18.26 4.99 -11.76
CA ALA A 138 19.20 5.63 -12.66
C ALA A 138 19.48 4.78 -13.92
N LEU A 139 19.66 3.47 -13.76
CA LEU A 139 19.85 2.54 -14.87
C LEU A 139 18.60 2.46 -15.75
N ILE A 140 17.42 2.35 -15.17
CA ILE A 140 16.15 2.33 -15.92
C ILE A 140 15.97 3.67 -16.65
N ASN A 141 16.21 4.81 -15.99
CA ASN A 141 16.13 6.13 -16.63
C ASN A 141 17.07 6.25 -17.81
N ALA A 142 18.30 5.72 -17.72
CA ALA A 142 19.25 5.76 -18.82
C ALA A 142 18.77 5.00 -20.07
N VAL A 143 18.05 3.90 -19.91
CA VAL A 143 17.55 3.08 -21.03
C VAL A 143 16.13 3.40 -21.45
N SER A 144 15.32 3.99 -20.58
CA SER A 144 13.91 4.32 -20.84
C SER A 144 13.67 5.77 -21.28
N GLY A 145 14.71 6.60 -21.26
CA GLY A 145 14.58 8.03 -21.53
C GLY A 145 13.91 8.79 -20.37
N GLY A 146 14.27 8.45 -19.12
CA GLY A 146 13.83 9.16 -17.93
C GLY A 146 12.43 8.77 -17.44
N LYS A 147 12.01 7.51 -17.61
CA LYS A 147 10.63 7.07 -17.29
C LYS A 147 10.50 6.22 -16.02
N ALA A 148 11.40 6.37 -15.05
CA ALA A 148 11.34 5.67 -13.78
C ALA A 148 11.08 6.62 -12.61
N ALA A 149 9.97 6.40 -11.91
CA ALA A 149 9.68 6.98 -10.62
C ALA A 149 10.46 6.28 -9.49
N LEU A 150 10.57 6.93 -8.34
CA LEU A 150 11.22 6.41 -7.14
C LEU A 150 10.40 6.72 -5.89
N PHE A 151 10.22 5.71 -5.01
CA PHE A 151 9.84 5.90 -3.62
C PHE A 151 10.97 5.38 -2.72
N SER A 152 11.59 6.24 -1.94
CA SER A 152 12.70 5.87 -1.08
C SER A 152 12.58 6.49 0.31
N SER A 153 13.48 6.10 1.21
CA SER A 153 13.54 6.66 2.56
C SER A 153 14.12 8.08 2.62
N VAL A 154 14.66 8.57 1.53
CA VAL A 154 15.27 9.92 1.42
C VAL A 154 14.38 10.83 0.61
N ASP A 155 14.10 10.44 -0.64
CA ASP A 155 13.31 11.24 -1.56
C ASP A 155 12.30 10.38 -2.32
N ASN A 156 11.23 11.03 -2.79
CA ASN A 156 10.33 10.53 -3.82
C ASN A 156 10.57 11.30 -5.12
N CYS A 157 10.51 10.60 -6.26
CA CYS A 157 10.60 11.21 -7.59
C CYS A 157 9.47 10.68 -8.46
N LEU A 158 8.56 11.55 -8.91
CA LEU A 158 7.34 11.15 -9.61
C LEU A 158 7.34 11.51 -11.11
N ASP A 159 8.40 12.18 -11.58
CA ASP A 159 8.55 12.68 -12.97
C ASP A 159 9.88 12.31 -13.62
N GLY A 160 10.70 11.51 -12.91
CA GLY A 160 12.01 11.03 -13.36
C GLY A 160 13.17 12.00 -13.11
N HIS A 161 12.93 13.20 -12.59
CA HIS A 161 13.98 14.22 -12.42
C HIS A 161 13.81 15.15 -11.20
N THR A 162 12.61 15.32 -10.64
CA THR A 162 12.37 16.15 -9.45
C THR A 162 12.31 15.28 -8.20
N TYR A 163 13.21 15.51 -7.27
CA TYR A 163 13.30 14.78 -6.01
C TYR A 163 12.74 15.62 -4.87
N VAL A 164 11.80 15.05 -4.12
CA VAL A 164 11.12 15.69 -2.98
C VAL A 164 11.32 14.82 -1.75
N GLU A 165 11.74 15.41 -0.63
CA GLU A 165 11.98 14.70 0.63
C GLU A 165 10.82 13.78 1.02
N SER A 166 11.15 12.60 1.49
CA SER A 166 10.19 11.55 1.86
C SER A 166 10.00 11.50 3.38
N ASP A 167 8.75 11.38 3.82
CA ASP A 167 8.41 11.19 5.24
C ASP A 167 8.61 9.74 5.71
N LEU A 168 8.52 8.75 4.81
CA LEU A 168 8.51 7.32 5.13
C LEU A 168 9.26 6.51 4.07
N THR A 169 10.01 5.49 4.50
CA THR A 169 10.68 4.54 3.59
C THR A 169 9.70 3.90 2.61
N THR A 170 8.53 3.50 3.10
CA THR A 170 7.41 3.02 2.28
C THR A 170 6.20 3.86 2.67
N PRO A 171 5.61 4.62 1.75
CA PRO A 171 4.47 5.48 2.04
C PRO A 171 3.27 4.70 2.60
N GLU A 172 2.37 5.38 3.30
CA GLU A 172 1.03 4.83 3.60
C GLU A 172 0.34 4.45 2.29
N SER A 173 -0.47 3.39 2.30
CA SER A 173 -1.05 2.83 1.06
C SER A 173 -1.79 3.88 0.23
N MET A 174 -2.57 4.75 0.87
CA MET A 174 -3.28 5.82 0.17
C MET A 174 -2.34 6.82 -0.51
N ASP A 175 -1.27 7.22 0.17
CA ASP A 175 -0.27 8.11 -0.41
C ASP A 175 0.51 7.42 -1.53
N ALA A 176 0.82 6.13 -1.38
CA ALA A 176 1.49 5.34 -2.41
C ALA A 176 0.66 5.30 -3.71
N PHE A 177 -0.64 4.97 -3.64
CA PHE A 177 -1.49 4.93 -4.84
C PHE A 177 -1.73 6.32 -5.45
N ARG A 178 -1.86 7.36 -4.62
CA ARG A 178 -1.92 8.74 -5.11
C ARG A 178 -0.65 9.11 -5.89
N MET A 179 0.52 8.83 -5.33
CA MET A 179 1.81 9.11 -5.97
C MET A 179 2.04 8.23 -7.21
N MET A 180 1.60 6.96 -7.20
CA MET A 180 1.62 6.12 -8.40
C MET A 180 0.76 6.71 -9.52
N ARG A 181 -0.44 7.24 -9.20
CA ARG A 181 -1.29 7.91 -10.18
C ARG A 181 -0.58 9.13 -10.76
N GLU A 182 -0.03 9.98 -9.91
CA GLU A 182 0.74 11.16 -10.34
C GLU A 182 1.93 10.77 -11.21
N ALA A 183 2.68 9.73 -10.84
CA ALA A 183 3.79 9.23 -11.66
C ALA A 183 3.32 8.73 -13.04
N ALA A 184 2.23 7.96 -13.09
CA ALA A 184 1.66 7.50 -14.35
C ALA A 184 1.16 8.66 -15.23
N ASP A 185 0.52 9.68 -14.63
CA ASP A 185 0.07 10.90 -15.33
C ASP A 185 1.26 11.74 -15.85
N ASN A 186 2.39 11.73 -15.14
CA ASN A 186 3.66 12.31 -15.60
C ASN A 186 4.36 11.46 -16.70
N GLY A 187 3.75 10.35 -17.12
CA GLY A 187 4.26 9.49 -18.19
C GLY A 187 5.31 8.49 -17.78
N MET A 188 5.49 8.27 -16.46
CA MET A 188 6.36 7.21 -15.97
C MET A 188 5.84 5.84 -16.41
N LYS A 189 6.75 4.89 -16.57
CA LYS A 189 6.46 3.49 -16.93
C LYS A 189 6.98 2.50 -15.91
N TYR A 190 7.89 2.96 -15.07
CA TYR A 190 8.52 2.16 -14.03
C TYR A 190 8.40 2.87 -12.69
N LEU A 191 8.25 2.10 -11.63
CA LEU A 191 8.37 2.56 -10.26
C LEU A 191 9.37 1.65 -9.55
N VAL A 192 10.42 2.23 -8.99
CA VAL A 192 11.32 1.56 -8.04
C VAL A 192 10.94 2.03 -6.65
N MET A 193 10.63 1.10 -5.73
CA MET A 193 10.27 1.50 -4.37
C MET A 193 10.94 0.65 -3.31
N GLU A 194 11.39 1.31 -2.25
CA GLU A 194 11.83 0.63 -1.04
C GLU A 194 10.63 0.02 -0.30
N VAL A 195 10.75 -1.26 0.08
CA VAL A 195 9.74 -1.97 0.85
C VAL A 195 10.33 -2.35 2.21
N SER A 196 9.90 -1.64 3.25
CA SER A 196 10.30 -1.91 4.63
C SER A 196 9.53 -3.11 5.21
N SER A 197 10.04 -3.72 6.27
CA SER A 197 9.30 -4.75 7.02
C SER A 197 7.99 -4.20 7.60
N GLN A 198 8.01 -2.95 8.05
CA GLN A 198 6.82 -2.25 8.55
C GLN A 198 5.74 -2.10 7.47
N ALA A 199 6.11 -2.01 6.19
CA ALA A 199 5.14 -1.93 5.10
C ALA A 199 4.19 -3.13 5.08
N TYR A 200 4.69 -4.32 5.39
CA TYR A 200 3.86 -5.52 5.54
C TYR A 200 3.17 -5.59 6.89
N LYS A 201 3.84 -5.19 7.97
CA LYS A 201 3.26 -5.24 9.32
C LYS A 201 2.02 -4.36 9.47
N VAL A 202 1.96 -3.26 8.74
CA VAL A 202 0.84 -2.30 8.80
C VAL A 202 0.13 -2.13 7.46
N ASP A 203 0.18 -3.14 6.59
CA ASP A 203 -0.59 -3.29 5.35
C ASP A 203 -0.44 -2.15 4.33
N ARG A 204 0.73 -1.46 4.28
CA ARG A 204 0.97 -0.36 3.34
C ARG A 204 1.03 -0.80 1.88
N VAL A 205 1.36 -2.07 1.64
CA VAL A 205 1.50 -2.66 0.30
C VAL A 205 0.46 -3.77 0.06
N TYR A 206 -0.62 -3.82 0.87
CA TYR A 206 -1.68 -4.79 0.69
C TYR A 206 -2.37 -4.61 -0.68
N GLY A 207 -2.56 -5.70 -1.42
CA GLY A 207 -3.14 -5.68 -2.77
C GLY A 207 -2.19 -5.18 -3.87
N LEU A 208 -0.93 -4.84 -3.53
CA LEU A 208 0.10 -4.49 -4.51
C LEU A 208 0.89 -5.75 -4.88
N THR A 209 1.04 -6.02 -6.18
CA THR A 209 1.91 -7.06 -6.72
C THR A 209 3.11 -6.41 -7.40
N PHE A 210 4.32 -6.82 -7.02
CA PHE A 210 5.55 -6.39 -7.66
C PHE A 210 5.83 -7.20 -8.92
N ASP A 211 6.18 -6.55 -10.02
CA ASP A 211 6.66 -7.24 -11.22
C ASP A 211 8.02 -7.90 -10.94
N VAL A 212 8.87 -7.20 -10.19
CA VAL A 212 10.14 -7.70 -9.71
C VAL A 212 10.30 -7.34 -8.24
N ALA A 213 10.61 -8.33 -7.40
CA ALA A 213 11.07 -8.10 -6.03
C ALA A 213 12.59 -8.32 -5.96
N ALA A 214 13.31 -7.42 -5.29
CA ALA A 214 14.71 -7.60 -4.95
C ALA A 214 14.85 -7.79 -3.44
N PHE A 215 15.29 -8.97 -3.00
CA PHE A 215 15.61 -9.28 -1.60
C PHE A 215 17.13 -9.27 -1.44
N LEU A 216 17.66 -8.18 -0.89
CA LEU A 216 19.11 -7.95 -0.88
C LEU A 216 19.83 -8.77 0.19
N ASN A 217 19.34 -8.72 1.41
CA ASN A 217 19.93 -9.36 2.59
C ASN A 217 18.99 -9.28 3.78
N ILE A 218 19.26 -10.11 4.79
CA ILE A 218 18.63 -9.99 6.11
C ILE A 218 19.63 -10.24 7.22
N SER A 219 19.55 -9.45 8.27
CA SER A 219 20.27 -9.62 9.52
C SER A 219 19.43 -9.05 10.67
N PRO A 220 19.69 -9.42 11.93
CA PRO A 220 18.98 -8.85 13.07
C PRO A 220 19.06 -7.31 13.08
N ASP A 221 17.90 -6.66 12.95
CA ASP A 221 17.73 -5.20 12.98
C ASP A 221 16.26 -4.88 13.32
N HIS A 222 15.95 -3.66 13.72
CA HIS A 222 14.59 -3.21 14.03
C HIS A 222 13.86 -4.06 15.11
N ILE A 223 14.60 -4.76 15.96
CA ILE A 223 14.02 -5.59 17.02
C ILE A 223 13.72 -4.70 18.23
N SER A 224 12.46 -4.40 18.42
CA SER A 224 11.94 -3.59 19.51
C SER A 224 10.46 -3.89 19.77
N PRO A 225 9.93 -3.60 20.96
CA PRO A 225 8.50 -3.80 21.24
C PRO A 225 7.56 -3.01 20.34
N ILE A 226 8.05 -1.92 19.72
CA ILE A 226 7.25 -1.02 18.88
C ILE A 226 7.28 -1.46 17.41
N GLU A 227 8.44 -1.93 16.92
CA GLU A 227 8.60 -2.34 15.51
C GLU A 227 8.37 -3.84 15.35
N HIS A 228 9.38 -4.65 15.68
CA HIS A 228 9.31 -6.11 15.61
C HIS A 228 9.72 -6.71 16.96
N PRO A 229 8.83 -7.44 17.66
CA PRO A 229 9.15 -8.00 18.96
C PRO A 229 10.26 -9.06 18.91
N THR A 230 10.42 -9.74 17.77
CA THR A 230 11.45 -10.74 17.54
C THR A 230 12.02 -10.68 16.12
N PHE A 231 13.16 -11.35 15.91
CA PHE A 231 13.74 -11.49 14.57
C PHE A 231 12.85 -12.31 13.65
N GLU A 232 12.14 -13.31 14.16
CA GLU A 232 11.19 -14.11 13.39
C GLU A 232 10.04 -13.27 12.83
N ASP A 233 9.49 -12.35 13.63
CA ASP A 233 8.46 -11.40 13.17
C ASP A 233 9.03 -10.48 12.07
N TYR A 234 10.26 -9.99 12.25
CA TYR A 234 10.94 -9.18 11.24
C TYR A 234 11.19 -9.93 9.93
N LEU A 235 11.72 -11.16 10.02
CA LEU A 235 11.94 -12.05 8.89
C LEU A 235 10.61 -12.38 8.20
N TYR A 236 9.59 -12.75 8.96
CA TYR A 236 8.25 -13.05 8.43
C TYR A 236 7.69 -11.88 7.60
N CYS A 237 7.74 -10.67 8.14
CA CYS A 237 7.26 -9.48 7.44
C CYS A 237 8.02 -9.26 6.12
N LYS A 238 9.36 -9.38 6.12
CA LYS A 238 10.15 -9.17 4.89
C LYS A 238 9.92 -10.24 3.83
N ARG A 239 9.71 -11.50 4.23
CA ARG A 239 9.44 -12.62 3.31
C ARG A 239 8.16 -12.43 2.50
N GLN A 240 7.20 -11.64 3.01
CA GLN A 240 5.94 -11.41 2.30
C GLN A 240 6.13 -10.77 0.92
N ILE A 241 7.24 -10.08 0.66
CA ILE A 241 7.51 -9.53 -0.67
C ILE A 241 7.61 -10.62 -1.75
N ILE A 242 8.04 -11.83 -1.38
CA ILE A 242 8.21 -12.96 -2.29
C ILE A 242 6.86 -13.41 -2.83
N VAL A 243 5.88 -13.63 -1.95
CA VAL A 243 4.54 -14.08 -2.36
C VAL A 243 3.72 -12.99 -3.07
N ASN A 244 4.18 -11.74 -3.00
CA ASN A 244 3.58 -10.60 -3.68
C ASN A 244 4.35 -10.16 -4.94
N ALA A 245 5.20 -11.04 -5.51
CA ALA A 245 6.01 -10.73 -6.68
C ALA A 245 5.78 -11.73 -7.82
N LYS A 246 6.02 -11.29 -9.06
CA LYS A 246 6.04 -12.16 -10.24
C LYS A 246 7.41 -12.80 -10.48
N SER A 247 8.49 -12.15 -10.01
CA SER A 247 9.86 -12.66 -10.06
C SER A 247 10.69 -12.11 -8.89
N LEU A 248 11.71 -12.87 -8.49
CA LEU A 248 12.59 -12.55 -7.37
C LEU A 248 14.04 -12.41 -7.82
N VAL A 249 14.69 -11.32 -7.42
CA VAL A 249 16.15 -11.15 -7.45
C VAL A 249 16.66 -11.30 -6.01
N LEU A 250 17.43 -12.35 -5.74
CA LEU A 250 17.83 -12.76 -4.40
C LEU A 250 19.34 -12.68 -4.19
N GLY A 251 19.78 -11.97 -3.13
CA GLY A 251 21.14 -12.03 -2.63
C GLY A 251 21.45 -13.42 -2.07
N ALA A 252 22.24 -14.23 -2.78
CA ALA A 252 22.56 -15.60 -2.40
C ALA A 252 23.43 -15.68 -1.13
N ASP A 253 24.20 -14.63 -0.82
CA ASP A 253 24.99 -14.51 0.42
C ASP A 253 24.13 -14.10 1.63
N SER A 254 22.82 -13.92 1.44
CA SER A 254 21.92 -13.51 2.52
C SER A 254 21.76 -14.60 3.56
N LEU A 255 21.69 -14.21 4.83
CA LEU A 255 21.21 -15.13 5.87
C LEU A 255 19.81 -15.64 5.46
N HIS A 256 19.54 -16.93 5.67
CA HIS A 256 18.29 -17.60 5.28
C HIS A 256 17.99 -17.61 3.77
N ALA A 257 19.00 -17.51 2.88
CA ALA A 257 18.79 -17.55 1.43
C ALA A 257 18.05 -18.81 0.97
N ASP A 258 18.34 -19.97 1.55
CA ASP A 258 17.66 -21.25 1.24
C ASP A 258 16.15 -21.17 1.55
N LEU A 259 15.77 -20.65 2.71
CA LEU A 259 14.38 -20.45 3.10
C LEU A 259 13.66 -19.49 2.12
N LEU A 260 14.34 -18.44 1.66
CA LEU A 260 13.76 -17.48 0.71
C LEU A 260 13.60 -18.09 -0.70
N ARG A 261 14.48 -19.04 -1.09
CA ARG A 261 14.32 -19.84 -2.31
C ARG A 261 13.13 -20.79 -2.20
N GLU A 262 12.99 -21.50 -1.07
CA GLU A 262 11.84 -22.38 -0.80
C GLU A 262 10.51 -21.61 -0.88
N ASP A 263 10.45 -20.40 -0.35
CA ASP A 263 9.26 -19.52 -0.47
C ASP A 263 8.94 -19.18 -1.92
N ALA A 264 9.96 -18.84 -2.71
CA ALA A 264 9.79 -18.50 -4.12
C ALA A 264 9.34 -19.73 -4.94
N GLU A 265 9.91 -20.89 -4.68
CA GLU A 265 9.48 -22.16 -5.30
C GLU A 265 8.03 -22.51 -4.95
N ALA A 266 7.66 -22.37 -3.67
CA ALA A 266 6.28 -22.57 -3.20
C ALA A 266 5.29 -21.60 -3.84
N ALA A 267 5.72 -20.36 -4.09
CA ALA A 267 4.95 -19.34 -4.80
C ALA A 267 4.94 -19.52 -6.33
N GLY A 268 5.78 -20.42 -6.87
CA GLY A 268 5.87 -20.66 -8.31
C GLY A 268 6.53 -19.53 -9.10
N ILE A 269 7.37 -18.70 -8.47
CA ILE A 269 8.04 -17.56 -9.12
C ILE A 269 9.49 -17.86 -9.46
N GLY A 270 9.97 -17.29 -10.58
CA GLY A 270 11.36 -17.42 -11.01
C GLY A 270 12.32 -16.65 -10.10
N VAL A 271 13.47 -17.26 -9.80
CA VAL A 271 14.53 -16.65 -8.98
C VAL A 271 15.76 -16.40 -9.82
N THR A 272 16.28 -15.16 -9.77
CA THR A 272 17.63 -14.82 -10.25
C THR A 272 18.47 -14.46 -9.03
N THR A 273 19.70 -14.96 -8.95
CA THR A 273 20.57 -14.70 -7.79
C THR A 273 21.71 -13.77 -8.13
N PHE A 274 22.20 -13.04 -7.14
CA PHE A 274 23.46 -12.32 -7.17
C PHE A 274 24.23 -12.62 -5.87
N ALA A 275 25.55 -12.63 -5.94
CA ALA A 275 26.41 -12.83 -4.78
C ALA A 275 27.76 -12.15 -4.99
N LEU A 276 28.52 -11.96 -3.90
CA LEU A 276 29.93 -11.59 -3.98
C LEU A 276 30.79 -12.80 -4.34
N HIS A 277 30.33 -14.01 -4.02
CA HIS A 277 30.99 -15.29 -4.30
C HIS A 277 29.94 -16.29 -4.79
N ASP A 278 30.25 -17.00 -5.89
CA ASP A 278 29.54 -18.16 -6.43
C ASP A 278 27.98 -18.06 -6.42
N ALA A 279 27.45 -17.09 -7.16
CA ALA A 279 26.00 -17.07 -7.41
C ALA A 279 25.60 -18.18 -8.37
N ASP A 280 24.80 -19.13 -7.92
CA ASP A 280 24.14 -20.12 -8.77
C ASP A 280 22.98 -19.45 -9.53
N ASN A 281 23.13 -19.23 -10.83
CA ASN A 281 22.09 -18.73 -11.74
C ASN A 281 21.53 -19.84 -12.62
#